data_a28d3617f3180478753d7b516adfdbd2
#
_entry.id   a28d3617f3180478753d7b516adfdbd2
#
_cell.length_a   1.000
_cell.length_b   1.000
_cell.length_c   1.000
_cell.angle_alpha   90.00
_cell.angle_beta   90.00
_cell.angle_gamma   90.00
#
_symmetry.space_group_name_H-M   'P 1'
#
loop_
_entity.id
_entity.type
_entity.pdbx_description
1 polymer ?
#
loop_
_entity_poly.entity_id
_entity_poly.type
_entity_poly.pdbx_seq_one_letter_code
_entity_poly.pdbx_strand_id
1 'polypeptide(L)'
;MKKFSISDIENLIGIKAHTIRAWEIRYNLVPPKRTPTNIRYYDEDDLKALLNIVALNENGYKISKIAGMSRERISNLVKQLKTDWNNDSVQMINLSNAAIAYDEESFSETLAGCIKEMGLTKTMDIVLFPFMKKVGMLWQTGAIDPSHEHFASNLIRDRLIVEIDKVKKPKRKDPKRFLLFLPEKEMHETGLLFARYLLKKCGHETLYLGSEIPYPDLKKVVESYSPDYGFIVLTSLNLGKDVNKVIGKVMDNLNVPLLVAGSLISEFDILVKDQLTPLKNVCDMVEFLEDL
;
A
#
# COMPACT_ATOMS: atom_id res chain seq x y z
N MET A 1 -21.87 -4.75 14.22
CA MET A 1 -21.80 -4.33 12.81
C MET A 1 -21.39 -2.88 12.76
N LYS A 2 -20.34 -2.57 12.05
CA LYS A 2 -19.84 -1.20 11.87
C LYS A 2 -20.82 -0.38 11.02
N LYS A 3 -20.94 0.90 11.35
CA LYS A 3 -21.83 1.84 10.62
C LYS A 3 -20.94 2.87 9.91
N PHE A 4 -21.09 2.97 8.60
CA PHE A 4 -20.38 3.93 7.76
C PHE A 4 -21.29 5.13 7.47
N SER A 5 -20.80 6.33 7.66
CA SER A 5 -21.48 7.54 7.17
C SER A 5 -21.35 7.65 5.64
N ILE A 6 -22.14 8.53 5.01
CA ILE A 6 -21.98 8.77 3.57
C ILE A 6 -20.63 9.37 3.20
N SER A 7 -19.99 10.09 4.13
CA SER A 7 -18.64 10.63 3.96
C SER A 7 -17.60 9.51 3.98
N ASP A 8 -17.77 8.51 4.87
CA ASP A 8 -16.91 7.34 4.88
C ASP A 8 -17.05 6.56 3.57
N ILE A 9 -18.28 6.38 3.09
CA ILE A 9 -18.53 5.72 1.80
C ILE A 9 -17.89 6.51 0.64
N GLU A 10 -18.04 7.85 0.58
CA GLU A 10 -17.38 8.69 -0.43
C GLU A 10 -15.87 8.43 -0.45
N ASN A 11 -15.23 8.44 0.71
CA ASN A 11 -13.78 8.21 0.82
C ASN A 11 -13.40 6.78 0.42
N LEU A 12 -14.24 5.79 0.80
CA LEU A 12 -14.00 4.36 0.52
C LEU A 12 -14.08 4.02 -0.97
N ILE A 13 -15.13 4.49 -1.64
CA ILE A 13 -15.43 4.09 -3.03
C ILE A 13 -14.97 5.11 -4.07
N GLY A 14 -14.55 6.32 -3.65
CA GLY A 14 -14.12 7.39 -4.54
C GLY A 14 -15.24 8.13 -5.27
N ILE A 15 -16.51 7.83 -4.97
CA ILE A 15 -17.69 8.44 -5.60
C ILE A 15 -18.28 9.50 -4.67
N LYS A 16 -18.52 10.70 -5.20
CA LYS A 16 -19.03 11.82 -4.43
C LYS A 16 -20.40 11.52 -3.77
N ALA A 17 -20.60 11.97 -2.53
CA ALA A 17 -21.81 11.73 -1.74
C ALA A 17 -23.10 12.14 -2.48
N HIS A 18 -23.07 13.22 -3.27
CA HIS A 18 -24.23 13.63 -4.05
C HIS A 18 -24.57 12.64 -5.16
N THR A 19 -23.56 12.00 -5.78
CA THR A 19 -23.75 10.95 -6.79
C THR A 19 -24.36 9.70 -6.17
N ILE A 20 -23.87 9.28 -4.99
CA ILE A 20 -24.42 8.14 -4.25
C ILE A 20 -25.90 8.40 -3.91
N ARG A 21 -26.24 9.60 -3.43
CA ARG A 21 -27.64 9.98 -3.17
C ARG A 21 -28.48 9.98 -4.45
N ALA A 22 -27.92 10.40 -5.59
CA ALA A 22 -28.62 10.34 -6.87
C ALA A 22 -28.91 8.89 -7.30
N TRP A 23 -27.98 7.97 -7.04
CA TRP A 23 -28.18 6.53 -7.27
C TRP A 23 -29.24 5.94 -6.36
N GLU A 24 -29.23 6.31 -5.06
CA GLU A 24 -30.29 5.95 -4.11
C GLU A 24 -31.67 6.38 -4.63
N ILE A 25 -31.84 7.68 -4.98
CA ILE A 25 -33.11 8.24 -5.36
C ILE A 25 -33.61 7.73 -6.71
N ARG A 26 -32.73 7.65 -7.72
CA ARG A 26 -33.12 7.30 -9.11
C ARG A 26 -33.28 5.81 -9.33
N TYR A 27 -32.49 5.00 -8.64
CA TYR A 27 -32.37 3.59 -8.94
C TYR A 27 -32.60 2.67 -7.73
N ASN A 28 -32.86 3.25 -6.55
CA ASN A 28 -32.94 2.52 -5.28
C ASN A 28 -31.69 1.62 -5.03
N LEU A 29 -30.54 2.09 -5.48
CA LEU A 29 -29.28 1.37 -5.43
C LEU A 29 -28.69 1.52 -4.02
N VAL A 30 -28.53 0.40 -3.30
CA VAL A 30 -28.03 0.34 -1.92
C VAL A 30 -28.70 1.41 -1.01
N PRO A 31 -30.01 1.29 -0.71
CA PRO A 31 -30.70 2.26 0.13
C PRO A 31 -30.08 2.28 1.54
N PRO A 32 -29.72 3.48 2.07
CA PRO A 32 -29.11 3.59 3.38
C PRO A 32 -30.07 3.19 4.49
N LYS A 33 -29.54 2.61 5.54
CA LYS A 33 -30.23 2.45 6.81
C LYS A 33 -30.28 3.80 7.54
N ARG A 34 -31.19 3.94 8.49
CA ARG A 34 -31.34 5.19 9.26
C ARG A 34 -31.25 4.93 10.74
N THR A 35 -30.60 5.83 11.45
CA THR A 35 -30.58 5.85 12.92
C THR A 35 -31.96 6.31 13.44
N PRO A 36 -32.28 6.13 14.74
CA PRO A 36 -33.48 6.72 15.37
C PRO A 36 -33.56 8.24 15.20
N THR A 37 -32.44 8.92 15.04
CA THR A 37 -32.33 10.36 14.76
C THR A 37 -32.33 10.70 13.27
N ASN A 38 -32.75 9.76 12.40
CA ASN A 38 -32.88 9.91 10.95
C ASN A 38 -31.57 10.17 10.18
N ILE A 39 -30.40 9.83 10.76
CA ILE A 39 -29.11 9.94 10.10
C ILE A 39 -28.88 8.70 9.23
N ARG A 40 -28.43 8.89 7.97
CA ARG A 40 -28.06 7.81 7.05
C ARG A 40 -26.82 7.08 7.52
N TYR A 41 -26.84 5.76 7.45
CA TYR A 41 -25.64 4.92 7.60
C TYR A 41 -25.73 3.71 6.69
N TYR A 42 -24.57 3.12 6.41
CA TYR A 42 -24.39 1.91 5.62
C TYR A 42 -23.64 0.89 6.49
N ASP A 43 -23.86 -0.38 6.31
CA ASP A 43 -23.07 -1.44 6.94
C ASP A 43 -22.04 -2.04 5.97
N GLU A 44 -21.32 -3.06 6.42
CA GLU A 44 -20.27 -3.73 5.64
C GLU A 44 -20.80 -4.38 4.36
N ASP A 45 -22.02 -4.95 4.40
CA ASP A 45 -22.67 -5.54 3.22
C ASP A 45 -23.05 -4.46 2.20
N ASP A 46 -23.50 -3.30 2.66
CA ASP A 46 -23.81 -2.17 1.82
C ASP A 46 -22.53 -1.58 1.19
N LEU A 47 -21.45 -1.47 1.95
CA LEU A 47 -20.14 -1.05 1.45
C LEU A 47 -19.62 -2.00 0.38
N LYS A 48 -19.66 -3.33 0.64
CA LYS A 48 -19.26 -4.34 -0.32
C LYS A 48 -20.08 -4.28 -1.61
N ALA A 49 -21.41 -4.07 -1.50
CA ALA A 49 -22.28 -3.88 -2.65
C ALA A 49 -21.89 -2.63 -3.46
N LEU A 50 -21.62 -1.49 -2.79
CA LEU A 50 -21.19 -0.26 -3.44
C LEU A 50 -19.84 -0.40 -4.14
N LEU A 51 -18.84 -1.06 -3.52
CA LEU A 51 -17.56 -1.34 -4.15
C LEU A 51 -17.72 -2.17 -5.43
N ASN A 52 -18.56 -3.20 -5.39
CA ASN A 52 -18.85 -4.02 -6.58
C ASN A 52 -19.57 -3.23 -7.68
N ILE A 53 -20.48 -2.33 -7.32
CA ILE A 53 -21.17 -1.45 -8.27
C ILE A 53 -20.16 -0.51 -8.95
N VAL A 54 -19.26 0.09 -8.18
CA VAL A 54 -18.21 0.96 -8.70
C VAL A 54 -17.29 0.20 -9.65
N ALA A 55 -16.86 -1.02 -9.27
CA ALA A 55 -16.06 -1.88 -10.15
C ALA A 55 -16.71 -2.11 -11.51
N LEU A 56 -18.01 -2.44 -11.56
CA LEU A 56 -18.71 -2.62 -12.82
C LEU A 56 -18.87 -1.31 -13.59
N ASN A 57 -19.15 -0.20 -12.89
CA ASN A 57 -19.33 1.10 -13.54
C ASN A 57 -18.05 1.62 -14.19
N GLU A 58 -16.90 1.50 -13.52
CA GLU A 58 -15.57 1.83 -14.06
C GLU A 58 -15.22 0.95 -15.26
N ASN A 59 -15.74 -0.28 -15.32
CA ASN A 59 -15.58 -1.20 -16.44
C ASN A 59 -16.70 -1.06 -17.50
N GLY A 60 -17.34 0.11 -17.59
CA GLY A 60 -18.23 0.47 -18.68
C GLY A 60 -19.70 0.02 -18.53
N TYR A 61 -20.06 -0.61 -17.43
CA TYR A 61 -21.47 -0.93 -17.18
C TYR A 61 -22.23 0.32 -16.75
N LYS A 62 -23.32 0.64 -17.45
CA LYS A 62 -24.18 1.78 -17.09
C LYS A 62 -24.87 1.51 -15.75
N ILE A 63 -24.89 2.51 -14.85
CA ILE A 63 -25.55 2.42 -13.53
C ILE A 63 -27.00 1.95 -13.64
N SER A 64 -27.75 2.43 -14.64
CA SER A 64 -29.14 1.99 -14.87
C SER A 64 -29.27 0.49 -15.17
N LYS A 65 -28.26 -0.14 -15.78
CA LYS A 65 -28.23 -1.59 -16.02
C LYS A 65 -27.86 -2.34 -14.74
N ILE A 66 -26.85 -1.83 -13.99
CA ILE A 66 -26.42 -2.43 -12.73
C ILE A 66 -27.57 -2.45 -11.72
N ALA A 67 -28.35 -1.38 -11.65
CA ALA A 67 -29.49 -1.26 -10.74
C ALA A 67 -30.59 -2.32 -10.96
N GLY A 68 -30.71 -2.86 -12.17
CA GLY A 68 -31.63 -3.96 -12.47
C GLY A 68 -31.08 -5.36 -12.17
N MET A 69 -29.86 -5.48 -11.62
CA MET A 69 -29.22 -6.77 -11.33
C MET A 69 -29.38 -7.14 -9.85
N SER A 70 -29.44 -8.46 -9.56
CA SER A 70 -29.33 -8.94 -8.19
C SER A 70 -27.90 -8.76 -7.66
N ARG A 71 -27.74 -8.64 -6.33
CA ARG A 71 -26.43 -8.54 -5.67
C ARG A 71 -25.52 -9.72 -6.05
N GLU A 72 -26.09 -10.92 -6.18
CA GLU A 72 -25.37 -12.12 -6.61
C GLU A 72 -24.85 -11.99 -8.05
N ARG A 73 -25.68 -11.48 -8.99
CA ARG A 73 -25.25 -11.26 -10.38
C ARG A 73 -24.16 -10.21 -10.49
N ILE A 74 -24.25 -9.11 -9.73
CA ILE A 74 -23.23 -8.09 -9.63
C ILE A 74 -21.91 -8.72 -9.14
N SER A 75 -21.96 -9.49 -8.04
CA SER A 75 -20.77 -10.17 -7.50
C SER A 75 -20.13 -11.13 -8.51
N ASN A 76 -20.94 -11.93 -9.23
CA ASN A 76 -20.44 -12.85 -10.24
C ASN A 76 -19.80 -12.11 -11.44
N LEU A 77 -20.35 -10.99 -11.88
CA LEU A 77 -19.76 -10.19 -12.94
C LEU A 77 -18.43 -9.57 -12.49
N VAL A 78 -18.34 -9.06 -11.26
CA VAL A 78 -17.06 -8.56 -10.70
C VAL A 78 -16.03 -9.68 -10.62
N LYS A 79 -16.42 -10.91 -10.25
CA LYS A 79 -15.53 -12.08 -10.31
C LYS A 79 -15.02 -12.36 -11.73
N GLN A 80 -15.85 -12.15 -12.76
CA GLN A 80 -15.43 -12.28 -14.15
C GLN A 80 -14.45 -11.20 -14.59
N LEU A 81 -14.60 -9.96 -14.06
CA LEU A 81 -13.62 -8.88 -14.27
C LEU A 81 -12.26 -9.17 -13.63
N LYS A 82 -12.18 -10.08 -12.65
CA LYS A 82 -10.90 -10.51 -12.05
C LYS A 82 -9.90 -11.03 -13.08
N THR A 83 -10.34 -11.43 -14.27
CA THR A 83 -9.46 -11.92 -15.34
C THR A 83 -8.72 -10.80 -16.09
N ASP A 84 -9.13 -9.53 -15.93
CA ASP A 84 -8.36 -8.40 -16.44
C ASP A 84 -7.38 -7.89 -15.38
N TRP A 85 -6.27 -8.59 -15.26
CA TRP A 85 -5.20 -8.29 -14.31
C TRP A 85 -4.47 -6.96 -14.59
N ASN A 86 -4.69 -6.36 -15.76
CA ASN A 86 -4.15 -5.06 -16.11
C ASN A 86 -5.03 -3.89 -15.62
N ASN A 87 -6.20 -4.15 -15.05
CA ASN A 87 -7.06 -3.12 -14.49
C ASN A 87 -6.78 -2.97 -12.99
N ASP A 88 -5.91 -2.03 -12.63
CA ASP A 88 -5.49 -1.70 -11.28
C ASP A 88 -6.65 -1.34 -10.35
N SER A 89 -7.63 -0.58 -10.84
CA SER A 89 -8.85 -0.22 -10.07
C SER A 89 -9.65 -1.45 -9.63
N VAL A 90 -9.84 -2.42 -10.52
CA VAL A 90 -10.54 -3.68 -10.21
C VAL A 90 -9.76 -4.49 -9.17
N GLN A 91 -8.45 -4.56 -9.29
CA GLN A 91 -7.61 -5.31 -8.36
C GLN A 91 -7.61 -4.67 -6.96
N MET A 92 -7.55 -3.34 -6.88
CA MET A 92 -7.68 -2.63 -5.59
C MET A 92 -9.05 -2.88 -4.93
N ILE A 93 -10.13 -2.95 -5.72
CA ILE A 93 -11.47 -3.25 -5.20
C ILE A 93 -11.55 -4.70 -4.69
N ASN A 94 -10.97 -5.66 -5.42
CA ASN A 94 -10.92 -7.06 -5.00
C ASN A 94 -10.15 -7.22 -3.67
N LEU A 95 -8.97 -6.59 -3.56
CA LEU A 95 -8.18 -6.57 -2.34
C LEU A 95 -8.95 -5.91 -1.18
N SER A 96 -9.65 -4.79 -1.45
CA SER A 96 -10.45 -4.10 -0.44
C SER A 96 -11.61 -4.96 0.07
N ASN A 97 -12.36 -5.62 -0.83
CA ASN A 97 -13.43 -6.54 -0.47
C ASN A 97 -12.93 -7.72 0.37
N ALA A 98 -11.79 -8.30 -0.02
CA ALA A 98 -11.17 -9.41 0.70
C ALA A 98 -10.68 -8.96 2.08
N ALA A 99 -10.05 -7.79 2.19
CA ALA A 99 -9.58 -7.24 3.46
C ALA A 99 -10.74 -6.96 4.43
N ILE A 100 -11.84 -6.34 3.97
CA ILE A 100 -13.04 -6.06 4.77
C ILE A 100 -13.70 -7.37 5.26
N ALA A 101 -13.65 -8.42 4.44
CA ALA A 101 -14.25 -9.72 4.78
C ALA A 101 -13.30 -10.67 5.55
N TYR A 102 -12.05 -10.27 5.81
CA TYR A 102 -10.98 -11.15 6.30
C TYR A 102 -10.82 -12.43 5.47
N ASP A 103 -11.04 -12.32 4.14
CA ASP A 103 -10.95 -13.42 3.18
C ASP A 103 -9.51 -13.54 2.65
N GLU A 104 -8.72 -14.35 3.34
CA GLU A 104 -7.29 -14.57 3.04
C GLU A 104 -7.12 -15.23 1.66
N GLU A 105 -7.97 -16.18 1.29
CA GLU A 105 -7.88 -16.90 0.02
C GLU A 105 -8.07 -15.94 -1.15
N SER A 106 -9.17 -15.18 -1.17
CA SER A 106 -9.44 -14.18 -2.22
C SER A 106 -8.37 -13.09 -2.29
N PHE A 107 -7.84 -12.65 -1.14
CA PHE A 107 -6.75 -11.66 -1.08
C PHE A 107 -5.47 -12.21 -1.73
N SER A 108 -5.07 -13.41 -1.30
CA SER A 108 -3.85 -14.08 -1.78
C SER A 108 -3.93 -14.45 -3.26
N GLU A 109 -5.08 -14.94 -3.75
CA GLU A 109 -5.31 -15.19 -5.16
C GLU A 109 -5.19 -13.93 -6.01
N THR A 110 -5.83 -12.82 -5.57
CA THR A 110 -5.77 -11.54 -6.27
C THR A 110 -4.33 -11.04 -6.35
N LEU A 111 -3.60 -11.07 -5.23
CA LEU A 111 -2.22 -10.65 -5.16
C LEU A 111 -1.30 -11.51 -6.05
N ALA A 112 -1.46 -12.85 -5.98
CA ALA A 112 -0.69 -13.77 -6.80
C ALA A 112 -0.95 -13.57 -8.31
N GLY A 113 -2.20 -13.32 -8.70
CA GLY A 113 -2.58 -13.01 -10.07
C GLY A 113 -1.91 -11.74 -10.58
N CYS A 114 -1.96 -10.64 -9.82
CA CYS A 114 -1.28 -9.39 -10.18
C CYS A 114 0.23 -9.61 -10.38
N ILE A 115 0.89 -10.28 -9.45
CA ILE A 115 2.33 -10.55 -9.53
C ILE A 115 2.68 -11.42 -10.74
N LYS A 116 1.86 -12.42 -11.04
CA LYS A 116 2.07 -13.31 -12.19
C LYS A 116 1.98 -12.56 -13.52
N GLU A 117 1.00 -11.67 -13.67
CA GLU A 117 0.74 -10.99 -14.94
C GLU A 117 1.64 -9.78 -15.19
N MET A 118 1.90 -8.98 -14.18
CA MET A 118 2.64 -7.73 -14.36
C MET A 118 3.98 -7.66 -13.62
N GLY A 119 4.31 -8.69 -12.85
CA GLY A 119 5.50 -8.74 -11.99
C GLY A 119 5.35 -7.95 -10.69
N LEU A 120 6.18 -8.30 -9.68
CA LEU A 120 6.07 -7.69 -8.35
C LEU A 120 6.30 -6.18 -8.37
N THR A 121 7.30 -5.69 -9.10
CA THR A 121 7.63 -4.25 -9.14
C THR A 121 6.44 -3.41 -9.57
N LYS A 122 5.80 -3.78 -10.68
CA LYS A 122 4.61 -3.06 -11.18
C LYS A 122 3.40 -3.26 -10.27
N THR A 123 3.20 -4.46 -9.71
CA THR A 123 2.14 -4.73 -8.74
C THR A 123 2.27 -3.84 -7.50
N MET A 124 3.49 -3.66 -6.98
CA MET A 124 3.73 -2.77 -5.84
C MET A 124 3.39 -1.32 -6.18
N ASP A 125 3.84 -0.82 -7.32
CA ASP A 125 3.70 0.57 -7.74
C ASP A 125 2.24 0.96 -7.97
N ILE A 126 1.52 0.22 -8.83
CA ILE A 126 0.19 0.64 -9.32
C ILE A 126 -0.99 0.01 -8.56
N VAL A 127 -0.77 -1.04 -7.78
CA VAL A 127 -1.84 -1.71 -7.04
C VAL A 127 -1.62 -1.60 -5.53
N LEU A 128 -0.49 -2.09 -5.00
CA LEU A 128 -0.34 -2.27 -3.56
C LEU A 128 -0.05 -0.98 -2.80
N PHE A 129 0.83 -0.11 -3.28
CA PHE A 129 1.07 1.18 -2.61
C PHE A 129 -0.18 2.08 -2.62
N PRO A 130 -0.93 2.23 -3.73
CA PRO A 130 -2.21 2.93 -3.73
C PRO A 130 -3.25 2.27 -2.83
N PHE A 131 -3.34 0.94 -2.82
CA PHE A 131 -4.22 0.18 -1.93
C PHE A 131 -3.90 0.46 -0.45
N MET A 132 -2.64 0.31 -0.03
CA MET A 132 -2.21 0.55 1.36
C MET A 132 -2.43 2.02 1.77
N LYS A 133 -2.18 2.98 0.89
CA LYS A 133 -2.48 4.40 1.14
C LYS A 133 -3.97 4.60 1.41
N LYS A 134 -4.84 3.98 0.61
CA LYS A 134 -6.29 4.02 0.78
C LYS A 134 -6.71 3.38 2.10
N VAL A 135 -6.22 2.19 2.41
CA VAL A 135 -6.50 1.47 3.67
C VAL A 135 -6.05 2.29 4.89
N GLY A 136 -4.85 2.89 4.84
CA GLY A 136 -4.34 3.77 5.89
C GLY A 136 -5.21 5.00 6.14
N MET A 137 -5.68 5.68 5.07
CA MET A 137 -6.63 6.80 5.19
C MET A 137 -7.96 6.37 5.83
N LEU A 138 -8.46 5.20 5.47
CA LEU A 138 -9.72 4.67 5.99
C LEU A 138 -9.63 4.32 7.48
N TRP A 139 -8.49 3.78 7.91
CA TRP A 139 -8.22 3.56 9.31
C TRP A 139 -8.14 4.89 10.09
N GLN A 140 -7.39 5.89 9.60
CA GLN A 140 -7.27 7.19 10.25
C GLN A 140 -8.61 7.92 10.40
N THR A 141 -9.53 7.75 9.45
CA THR A 141 -10.89 8.32 9.52
C THR A 141 -11.84 7.46 10.37
N GLY A 142 -11.41 6.32 10.89
CA GLY A 142 -12.24 5.38 11.63
C GLY A 142 -13.25 4.61 10.74
N ALA A 143 -13.12 4.68 9.42
CA ALA A 143 -13.99 3.96 8.48
C ALA A 143 -13.76 2.45 8.50
N ILE A 144 -12.53 2.00 8.76
CA ILE A 144 -12.21 0.59 9.03
C ILE A 144 -11.47 0.44 10.35
N ASP A 145 -11.48 -0.77 10.91
CA ASP A 145 -10.75 -1.05 12.14
C ASP A 145 -9.26 -1.34 11.83
N PRO A 146 -8.34 -1.08 12.79
CA PRO A 146 -6.92 -1.40 12.62
C PRO A 146 -6.68 -2.86 12.20
N SER A 147 -7.55 -3.78 12.64
CA SER A 147 -7.46 -5.20 12.30
C SER A 147 -7.56 -5.49 10.80
N HIS A 148 -8.32 -4.72 10.02
CA HIS A 148 -8.40 -4.88 8.57
C HIS A 148 -7.09 -4.44 7.89
N GLU A 149 -6.49 -3.34 8.37
CA GLU A 149 -5.19 -2.88 7.89
C GLU A 149 -4.10 -3.90 8.23
N HIS A 150 -4.04 -4.37 9.48
CA HIS A 150 -3.08 -5.38 9.92
C HIS A 150 -3.23 -6.70 9.17
N PHE A 151 -4.45 -7.14 8.90
CA PHE A 151 -4.72 -8.34 8.10
C PHE A 151 -4.12 -8.19 6.70
N ALA A 152 -4.42 -7.09 6.02
CA ALA A 152 -3.95 -6.85 4.66
C ALA A 152 -2.41 -6.66 4.60
N SER A 153 -1.84 -5.87 5.51
CA SER A 153 -0.41 -5.59 5.55
C SER A 153 0.43 -6.84 5.86
N ASN A 154 -0.06 -7.73 6.73
CA ASN A 154 0.61 -8.99 7.00
C ASN A 154 0.62 -9.92 5.77
N LEU A 155 -0.49 -10.06 5.05
CA LEU A 155 -0.54 -10.88 3.82
C LEU A 155 0.39 -10.33 2.72
N ILE A 156 0.46 -9.01 2.58
CA ILE A 156 1.41 -8.37 1.66
C ILE A 156 2.85 -8.64 2.10
N ARG A 157 3.14 -8.51 3.39
CA ARG A 157 4.47 -8.78 3.97
C ARG A 157 4.91 -10.22 3.72
N ASP A 158 4.05 -11.19 4.02
CA ASP A 158 4.34 -12.61 3.82
C ASP A 158 4.62 -12.92 2.34
N ARG A 159 3.83 -12.34 1.45
CA ARG A 159 4.05 -12.47 0.01
C ARG A 159 5.38 -11.86 -0.43
N LEU A 160 5.75 -10.68 0.06
CA LEU A 160 7.04 -10.05 -0.24
C LEU A 160 8.21 -10.92 0.21
N ILE A 161 8.13 -11.52 1.40
CA ILE A 161 9.17 -12.44 1.90
C ILE A 161 9.35 -13.62 0.94
N VAL A 162 8.26 -14.21 0.49
CA VAL A 162 8.28 -15.32 -0.49
C VAL A 162 8.89 -14.87 -1.82
N GLU A 163 8.52 -13.69 -2.31
CA GLU A 163 9.09 -13.18 -3.58
C GLU A 163 10.57 -12.82 -3.44
N ILE A 164 11.02 -12.30 -2.28
CA ILE A 164 12.44 -12.05 -1.98
C ILE A 164 13.24 -13.37 -1.98
N ASP A 165 12.68 -14.45 -1.44
CA ASP A 165 13.35 -15.76 -1.40
C ASP A 165 13.51 -16.37 -2.79
N LYS A 166 12.54 -16.19 -3.66
CA LYS A 166 12.58 -16.65 -5.06
C LYS A 166 13.60 -15.91 -5.94
N VAL A 167 14.09 -14.74 -5.52
CA VAL A 167 15.04 -13.97 -6.33
C VAL A 167 16.36 -14.76 -6.48
N LYS A 168 16.64 -15.17 -7.70
CA LYS A 168 17.96 -15.67 -8.07
C LYS A 168 18.88 -14.47 -8.26
N LYS A 169 19.75 -14.21 -7.28
CA LYS A 169 20.67 -13.07 -7.31
C LYS A 169 21.55 -13.16 -8.56
N PRO A 170 21.49 -12.18 -9.49
CA PRO A 170 22.35 -12.17 -10.66
C PRO A 170 23.81 -11.92 -10.22
N LYS A 171 24.76 -12.41 -11.03
CA LYS A 171 26.17 -12.06 -10.84
C LYS A 171 26.38 -10.61 -11.27
N ARG A 172 26.78 -9.75 -10.36
CA ARG A 172 27.14 -8.36 -10.60
C ARG A 172 28.65 -8.19 -10.41
N LYS A 173 29.31 -7.40 -11.26
CA LYS A 173 30.78 -7.22 -11.22
C LYS A 173 31.19 -6.41 -9.99
N ASP A 174 30.39 -5.41 -9.61
CA ASP A 174 30.62 -4.53 -8.47
C ASP A 174 29.36 -4.43 -7.59
N PRO A 175 29.04 -5.48 -6.78
CA PRO A 175 27.86 -5.45 -5.93
C PRO A 175 28.09 -4.49 -4.77
N LYS A 176 27.22 -3.50 -4.60
CA LYS A 176 27.21 -2.60 -3.42
C LYS A 176 26.53 -3.27 -2.23
N ARG A 177 26.94 -2.88 -1.04
CA ARG A 177 26.44 -3.37 0.24
C ARG A 177 25.47 -2.36 0.84
N PHE A 178 24.23 -2.77 1.03
CA PHE A 178 23.16 -1.91 1.57
C PHE A 178 22.77 -2.33 2.97
N LEU A 179 22.70 -1.36 3.88
CA LEU A 179 22.13 -1.52 5.21
C LEU A 179 20.67 -1.01 5.19
N LEU A 180 19.71 -1.92 5.33
CA LEU A 180 18.28 -1.64 5.32
C LEU A 180 17.72 -1.67 6.73
N PHE A 181 17.12 -0.59 7.18
CA PHE A 181 16.51 -0.48 8.50
C PHE A 181 15.44 0.60 8.55
N LEU A 182 14.63 0.57 9.57
CA LEU A 182 13.70 1.65 9.90
C LEU A 182 14.15 2.31 11.22
N PRO A 183 14.13 3.64 11.28
CA PRO A 183 14.50 4.35 12.49
C PRO A 183 13.48 4.13 13.61
N GLU A 184 13.82 4.54 14.82
CA GLU A 184 12.91 4.49 15.98
C GLU A 184 11.53 5.08 15.65
N LYS A 185 10.46 4.39 16.07
CA LYS A 185 9.04 4.72 15.85
C LYS A 185 8.51 4.52 14.43
N GLU A 186 9.31 4.01 13.50
CA GLU A 186 8.81 3.56 12.21
C GLU A 186 8.70 2.03 12.20
N MET A 187 7.48 1.53 11.96
CA MET A 187 7.16 0.09 12.01
C MET A 187 6.73 -0.48 10.65
N HIS A 188 6.55 0.36 9.63
CA HIS A 188 5.95 -0.05 8.35
C HIS A 188 7.00 -0.66 7.41
N GLU A 189 7.27 -1.94 7.57
CA GLU A 189 8.33 -2.66 6.86
C GLU A 189 8.04 -2.94 5.37
N THR A 190 6.82 -2.81 4.88
CA THR A 190 6.44 -3.19 3.51
C THR A 190 7.32 -2.50 2.45
N GLY A 191 7.54 -1.20 2.59
CA GLY A 191 8.42 -0.45 1.68
C GLY A 191 9.87 -0.89 1.77
N LEU A 192 10.35 -1.21 2.97
CA LEU A 192 11.71 -1.68 3.19
C LEU A 192 11.93 -3.10 2.63
N LEU A 193 10.97 -4.00 2.77
CA LEU A 193 10.99 -5.32 2.15
C LEU A 193 10.99 -5.22 0.62
N PHE A 194 10.20 -4.30 0.07
CA PHE A 194 10.21 -4.06 -1.37
C PHE A 194 11.56 -3.54 -1.87
N ALA A 195 12.19 -2.61 -1.15
CA ALA A 195 13.53 -2.16 -1.44
C ALA A 195 14.55 -3.32 -1.42
N ARG A 196 14.46 -4.20 -0.42
CA ARG A 196 15.27 -5.42 -0.35
C ARG A 196 15.09 -6.32 -1.57
N TYR A 197 13.83 -6.50 -2.02
CA TYR A 197 13.54 -7.25 -3.24
C TYR A 197 14.25 -6.66 -4.47
N LEU A 198 14.14 -5.35 -4.68
CA LEU A 198 14.75 -4.67 -5.82
C LEU A 198 16.28 -4.77 -5.78
N LEU A 199 16.89 -4.49 -4.62
CA LEU A 199 18.34 -4.60 -4.43
C LEU A 199 18.87 -6.00 -4.72
N LYS A 200 18.20 -7.05 -4.23
CA LYS A 200 18.55 -8.44 -4.55
C LYS A 200 18.39 -8.73 -6.04
N LYS A 201 17.31 -8.25 -6.67
CA LYS A 201 17.06 -8.43 -8.11
C LYS A 201 18.13 -7.75 -8.96
N CYS A 202 18.67 -6.61 -8.53
CA CYS A 202 19.79 -5.91 -9.16
C CYS A 202 21.17 -6.52 -8.81
N GLY A 203 21.24 -7.55 -7.96
CA GLY A 203 22.47 -8.25 -7.63
C GLY A 203 23.29 -7.65 -6.50
N HIS A 204 22.75 -6.66 -5.77
CA HIS A 204 23.40 -6.05 -4.61
C HIS A 204 23.35 -6.92 -3.36
N GLU A 205 24.16 -6.58 -2.36
CA GLU A 205 24.18 -7.22 -1.04
C GLU A 205 23.32 -6.43 -0.05
N THR A 206 22.57 -7.14 0.77
CA THR A 206 21.66 -6.49 1.73
C THR A 206 21.82 -7.07 3.12
N LEU A 207 22.06 -6.21 4.10
CA LEU A 207 21.84 -6.49 5.51
C LEU A 207 20.52 -5.86 5.92
N TYR A 208 19.54 -6.70 6.27
CA TYR A 208 18.20 -6.26 6.65
C TYR A 208 18.03 -6.36 8.16
N LEU A 209 17.86 -5.23 8.83
CA LEU A 209 17.67 -5.16 10.28
C LEU A 209 16.20 -5.06 10.69
N GLY A 210 15.32 -4.64 9.80
CA GLY A 210 13.90 -4.47 10.12
C GLY A 210 13.57 -3.13 10.76
N SER A 211 12.56 -3.12 11.63
CA SER A 211 11.98 -1.92 12.23
C SER A 211 12.61 -1.51 13.55
N GLU A 212 12.39 -0.24 13.90
CA GLU A 212 12.71 0.34 15.22
C GLU A 212 14.16 0.18 15.69
N ILE A 213 15.12 0.39 14.82
CA ILE A 213 16.54 0.25 15.17
C ILE A 213 17.03 1.46 16.00
N PRO A 214 17.57 1.24 17.21
CA PRO A 214 18.13 2.30 18.03
C PRO A 214 19.32 2.98 17.35
N TYR A 215 19.34 4.31 17.33
CA TYR A 215 20.43 5.08 16.70
C TYR A 215 21.83 4.71 17.17
N PRO A 216 22.09 4.45 18.49
CA PRO A 216 23.44 4.07 18.95
C PRO A 216 23.95 2.75 18.37
N ASP A 217 23.04 1.83 17.97
CA ASP A 217 23.43 0.53 17.43
C ASP A 217 23.86 0.62 15.96
N LEU A 218 23.39 1.66 15.22
CA LEU A 218 23.75 1.88 13.81
C LEU A 218 25.28 2.00 13.63
N LYS A 219 25.97 2.72 14.53
CA LYS A 219 27.44 2.86 14.45
C LYS A 219 28.16 1.52 14.50
N LYS A 220 27.74 0.64 15.42
CA LYS A 220 28.32 -0.70 15.56
C LYS A 220 28.10 -1.57 14.31
N VAL A 221 26.89 -1.45 13.73
CA VAL A 221 26.57 -2.18 12.49
C VAL A 221 27.39 -1.67 11.31
N VAL A 222 27.51 -0.34 11.17
CA VAL A 222 28.34 0.28 10.12
C VAL A 222 29.82 -0.19 10.24
N GLU A 223 30.37 -0.17 11.44
CA GLU A 223 31.75 -0.62 11.70
C GLU A 223 31.96 -2.10 11.33
N SER A 224 31.00 -2.97 11.65
CA SER A 224 31.14 -4.41 11.41
C SER A 224 30.77 -4.83 9.98
N TYR A 225 29.74 -4.22 9.39
CA TYR A 225 29.25 -4.59 8.06
C TYR A 225 29.89 -3.78 6.94
N SER A 226 30.36 -2.55 7.22
CA SER A 226 30.93 -1.60 6.24
C SER A 226 30.04 -1.44 5.00
N PRO A 227 28.80 -0.91 5.14
CA PRO A 227 27.90 -0.72 4.01
C PRO A 227 28.39 0.42 3.11
N ASP A 228 28.09 0.34 1.81
CA ASP A 228 28.26 1.45 0.87
C ASP A 228 27.13 2.46 0.99
N TYR A 229 25.92 2.00 1.35
CA TYR A 229 24.71 2.80 1.47
C TYR A 229 23.84 2.37 2.65
N GLY A 230 23.20 3.35 3.30
CA GLY A 230 22.04 3.12 4.13
C GLY A 230 20.75 3.28 3.31
N PHE A 231 19.71 2.53 3.67
CA PHE A 231 18.39 2.66 3.07
C PHE A 231 17.31 2.65 4.15
N ILE A 232 16.47 3.69 4.18
CA ILE A 232 15.34 3.80 5.09
C ILE A 232 14.05 4.12 4.34
N VAL A 233 12.92 3.77 4.94
CA VAL A 233 11.58 4.12 4.44
C VAL A 233 10.83 4.86 5.54
N LEU A 234 10.22 5.99 5.23
CA LEU A 234 9.50 6.85 6.15
C LEU A 234 8.06 7.02 5.68
N THR A 235 7.11 6.43 6.42
CA THR A 235 5.69 6.43 6.07
C THR A 235 4.78 6.90 7.19
N SER A 236 5.23 6.82 8.46
CA SER A 236 4.41 7.11 9.61
C SER A 236 4.52 8.55 10.08
N LEU A 237 3.38 9.24 10.20
CA LEU A 237 3.28 10.55 10.85
C LEU A 237 3.64 10.52 12.34
N ASN A 238 3.72 9.34 12.96
CA ASN A 238 4.18 9.16 14.34
C ASN A 238 5.66 9.51 14.55
N LEU A 239 6.43 9.64 13.46
CA LEU A 239 7.81 10.12 13.50
C LEU A 239 7.95 11.57 13.96
N GLY A 240 6.83 12.29 14.12
CA GLY A 240 6.77 13.70 14.46
C GLY A 240 6.70 14.57 13.20
N LYS A 241 6.40 15.87 13.42
CA LYS A 241 6.19 16.84 12.33
C LYS A 241 7.48 17.22 11.58
N ASP A 242 8.63 16.72 12.01
CA ASP A 242 9.94 17.09 11.45
C ASP A 242 10.69 15.88 10.91
N VAL A 243 10.33 15.50 9.69
CA VAL A 243 10.97 14.41 8.93
C VAL A 243 12.48 14.67 8.75
N ASN A 244 12.86 15.93 8.52
CA ASN A 244 14.27 16.33 8.35
C ASN A 244 15.10 16.08 9.61
N LYS A 245 14.49 16.24 10.80
CA LYS A 245 15.15 15.92 12.07
C LYS A 245 15.41 14.43 12.24
N VAL A 246 14.47 13.58 11.81
CA VAL A 246 14.67 12.11 11.81
C VAL A 246 15.80 11.72 10.88
N ILE A 247 15.78 12.25 9.64
CA ILE A 247 16.84 12.01 8.64
C ILE A 247 18.19 12.48 9.18
N GLY A 248 18.28 13.69 9.77
CA GLY A 248 19.50 14.21 10.37
C GLY A 248 20.08 13.28 11.44
N LYS A 249 19.24 12.79 12.37
CA LYS A 249 19.68 11.83 13.39
C LYS A 249 20.21 10.51 12.80
N VAL A 250 19.58 10.01 11.73
CA VAL A 250 20.07 8.82 11.03
C VAL A 250 21.43 9.11 10.43
N MET A 251 21.59 10.19 9.68
CA MET A 251 22.87 10.57 9.05
C MET A 251 23.99 10.75 10.05
N ASP A 252 23.74 11.39 11.18
CA ASP A 252 24.72 11.62 12.26
C ASP A 252 25.27 10.28 12.85
N ASN A 253 24.54 9.18 12.71
CA ASN A 253 24.92 7.87 13.23
C ASN A 253 25.33 6.86 12.14
N LEU A 254 25.00 7.14 10.87
CA LEU A 254 25.25 6.20 9.77
C LEU A 254 26.60 6.45 9.07
N ASN A 255 26.95 7.72 8.85
CA ASN A 255 28.22 8.17 8.23
C ASN A 255 28.54 7.52 6.86
N VAL A 256 27.51 7.11 6.11
CA VAL A 256 27.56 6.66 4.71
C VAL A 256 26.38 7.28 3.93
N PRO A 257 26.43 7.30 2.59
CA PRO A 257 25.32 7.79 1.78
C PRO A 257 23.98 7.12 2.16
N LEU A 258 22.94 7.94 2.31
CA LEU A 258 21.61 7.51 2.76
C LEU A 258 20.57 7.68 1.65
N LEU A 259 19.90 6.61 1.30
CA LEU A 259 18.71 6.61 0.46
C LEU A 259 17.47 6.64 1.35
N VAL A 260 16.54 7.53 1.05
CA VAL A 260 15.31 7.69 1.82
C VAL A 260 14.11 7.61 0.88
N ALA A 261 13.19 6.68 1.14
CA ALA A 261 11.95 6.49 0.40
C ALA A 261 10.73 6.59 1.33
N GLY A 262 9.53 6.46 0.77
CA GLY A 262 8.26 6.42 1.52
C GLY A 262 7.38 7.63 1.28
N SER A 263 6.12 7.57 1.73
CA SER A 263 5.11 8.59 1.46
C SER A 263 5.50 9.97 2.01
N LEU A 264 6.18 10.03 3.15
CA LEU A 264 6.61 11.29 3.73
C LEU A 264 7.62 12.05 2.86
N ILE A 265 8.40 11.33 2.02
CA ILE A 265 9.38 11.95 1.13
C ILE A 265 8.72 12.70 -0.03
N SER A 266 7.52 12.27 -0.42
CA SER A 266 6.70 12.95 -1.44
C SER A 266 5.84 14.08 -0.86
N GLU A 267 5.51 14.00 0.43
CA GLU A 267 4.57 14.92 1.11
C GLU A 267 5.27 16.11 1.78
N PHE A 268 6.56 15.99 2.11
CA PHE A 268 7.32 17.01 2.81
C PHE A 268 8.53 17.49 1.98
N ASP A 269 8.89 18.77 2.15
CA ASP A 269 10.13 19.31 1.58
C ASP A 269 11.35 18.73 2.32
N ILE A 270 12.06 17.85 1.63
CA ILE A 270 13.27 17.23 2.17
C ILE A 270 14.46 18.14 1.93
N LEU A 271 15.14 18.52 3.00
CA LEU A 271 16.39 19.28 2.93
C LEU A 271 17.51 18.34 2.44
N VAL A 272 17.73 18.38 1.12
CA VAL A 272 18.79 17.57 0.50
C VAL A 272 20.15 18.10 0.98
N LYS A 273 20.93 17.21 1.59
CA LYS A 273 22.31 17.44 2.03
C LYS A 273 23.23 16.50 1.24
N ASP A 274 24.53 16.78 1.27
CA ASP A 274 25.52 15.86 0.75
C ASP A 274 25.28 14.46 1.34
N GLN A 275 25.39 13.43 0.49
CA GLN A 275 25.13 12.01 0.83
C GLN A 275 23.68 11.65 1.13
N LEU A 276 22.68 12.51 0.87
CA LEU A 276 21.26 12.18 1.00
C LEU A 276 20.59 12.12 -0.38
N THR A 277 20.01 10.99 -0.72
CA THR A 277 19.24 10.79 -1.97
C THR A 277 17.79 10.46 -1.63
N PRO A 278 16.85 11.39 -1.81
CA PRO A 278 15.43 11.14 -1.67
C PRO A 278 14.87 10.41 -2.91
N LEU A 279 14.15 9.31 -2.70
CA LEU A 279 13.48 8.50 -3.72
C LEU A 279 11.97 8.68 -3.54
N LYS A 280 11.34 9.48 -4.40
CA LYS A 280 9.95 9.92 -4.22
C LYS A 280 8.93 8.87 -4.68
N ASN A 281 9.33 7.98 -5.58
CA ASN A 281 8.47 6.97 -6.18
C ASN A 281 9.27 5.70 -6.55
N VAL A 282 8.59 4.70 -7.06
CA VAL A 282 9.21 3.43 -7.46
C VAL A 282 10.15 3.60 -8.67
N CYS A 283 9.82 4.52 -9.59
CA CYS A 283 10.68 4.79 -10.76
C CYS A 283 12.04 5.35 -10.31
N ASP A 284 12.05 6.37 -9.43
CA ASP A 284 13.29 6.93 -8.88
C ASP A 284 14.17 5.84 -8.26
N MET A 285 13.53 4.89 -7.53
CA MET A 285 14.25 3.78 -6.90
C MET A 285 14.85 2.83 -7.93
N VAL A 286 14.10 2.47 -8.97
CA VAL A 286 14.55 1.56 -10.02
C VAL A 286 15.69 2.21 -10.82
N GLU A 287 15.52 3.46 -11.26
CA GLU A 287 16.52 4.22 -11.99
C GLU A 287 17.83 4.33 -11.20
N PHE A 288 17.75 4.73 -9.92
CA PHE A 288 18.94 4.81 -9.06
C PHE A 288 19.70 3.48 -8.98
N LEU A 289 18.98 2.35 -8.87
CA LEU A 289 19.61 1.03 -8.75
C LEU A 289 20.17 0.49 -10.08
N GLU A 290 19.66 0.96 -11.22
CA GLU A 290 20.15 0.61 -12.55
C GLU A 290 21.43 1.39 -12.88
N ASP A 291 21.55 2.63 -12.38
CA ASP A 291 22.71 3.52 -12.59
C ASP A 291 23.91 3.20 -11.70
N LEU A 292 23.77 2.37 -10.67
CA LEU A 292 24.84 1.92 -9.78
C LEU A 292 25.72 0.81 -10.41
#